data_0e36ca2a031f43b86c3282b424ec012d
#
_entry.id   0e36ca2a031f43b86c3282b424ec012d
#
_cell.length_a   1.000
_cell.length_b   1.000
_cell.length_c   1.000
_cell.angle_alpha   90.00
_cell.angle_beta   90.00
_cell.angle_gamma   90.00
#
_symmetry.space_group_name_H-M   'P 1'
#
loop_
_entity.id
_entity.type
_entity.pdbx_description
1 polymer ?
#
loop_
_entity_poly.entity_id
_entity_poly.type
_entity_poly.pdbx_seq_one_letter_code
_entity_poly.pdbx_strand_id
1 'polypeptide(L)'
;MRKAHRSLVLCSAFVLALATQGYAQAKIKVALWEFENNAAHTYWYWDRLGPAARNIIDTAFSENKLLSSKFSVIERDKLNLVLKEQGLAQTGAVDPATAAKVGKILGVKYIILGGIDKFNVDNTRAGLGRLGVGGNLLQSNATISLRVVDSTTAERVISISGDGQVKKGGGFIKDASFSRDAEWGVASQTIDEAAKAVVAKLTTGDYLARISNAAMPGGLVEGKVIKVEGKRAFINLGASSGIKMGDKFNVINVGEALIDPDTGAKLGASEKQTGSGSVVEVQDKFAVIEFTGAAAAKDTIRKQ
;
A
#
# COMPACT_ATOMS: atom_id res chain seq x y z
N MET A 1 -16.72 39.29 60.07
CA MET A 1 -16.64 39.50 58.60
C MET A 1 -15.35 38.89 58.03
N ARG A 2 -15.28 37.60 57.80
CA ARG A 2 -14.15 36.88 57.12
C ARG A 2 -14.56 35.42 56.84
N LYS A 3 -15.47 35.16 55.93
CA LYS A 3 -15.79 33.81 55.41
C LYS A 3 -16.58 33.95 54.10
N ALA A 4 -15.99 34.41 53.02
CA ALA A 4 -16.66 34.40 51.73
C ALA A 4 -15.71 34.44 50.50
N HIS A 5 -14.49 33.90 50.58
CA HIS A 5 -13.58 33.95 49.44
C HIS A 5 -12.89 32.60 49.12
N ARG A 6 -13.48 31.46 49.53
CA ARG A 6 -12.85 30.13 49.25
C ARG A 6 -13.61 29.22 48.32
N SER A 7 -14.76 29.65 47.76
CA SER A 7 -15.60 28.77 46.93
C SER A 7 -15.57 29.06 45.42
N LEU A 8 -14.76 29.99 44.94
CA LEU A 8 -14.76 30.39 43.52
C LEU A 8 -13.55 29.92 42.70
N VAL A 9 -12.62 29.17 43.31
CA VAL A 9 -11.39 28.72 42.60
C VAL A 9 -11.45 27.25 42.18
N LEU A 10 -12.44 26.48 42.62
CA LEU A 10 -12.53 25.04 42.28
C LEU A 10 -13.37 24.69 41.06
N CYS A 11 -14.07 25.63 40.41
CA CYS A 11 -14.88 25.36 39.21
C CYS A 11 -14.18 25.60 37.89
N SER A 12 -13.00 26.23 37.84
CA SER A 12 -12.29 26.51 36.58
C SER A 12 -11.27 25.43 36.17
N ALA A 13 -11.00 24.43 37.02
CA ALA A 13 -10.04 23.35 36.71
C ALA A 13 -10.67 22.12 36.05
N PHE A 14 -12.01 22.05 35.91
CA PHE A 14 -12.68 20.84 35.40
C PHE A 14 -13.10 20.92 33.92
N VAL A 15 -12.89 22.03 33.23
CA VAL A 15 -13.32 22.23 31.84
C VAL A 15 -12.18 22.00 30.82
N LEU A 16 -10.94 21.82 31.26
CA LEU A 16 -9.78 21.70 30.33
C LEU A 16 -9.30 20.26 30.07
N ALA A 17 -10.04 19.24 30.52
CA ALA A 17 -9.62 17.82 30.38
C ALA A 17 -10.35 17.03 29.26
N LEU A 18 -11.08 17.70 28.37
CA LEU A 18 -11.94 17.02 27.37
C LEU A 18 -11.54 17.23 25.90
N ALA A 19 -10.30 17.57 25.58
CA ALA A 19 -9.92 17.88 24.18
C ALA A 19 -8.67 17.14 23.68
N THR A 20 -8.36 15.95 24.15
CA THR A 20 -7.36 15.09 23.51
C THR A 20 -7.91 13.70 23.21
N GLN A 21 -9.09 13.63 22.59
CA GLN A 21 -9.39 12.45 21.78
C GLN A 21 -8.60 12.63 20.49
N GLY A 22 -7.40 12.07 20.45
CA GLY A 22 -6.70 11.88 19.20
C GLY A 22 -7.65 11.13 18.27
N TYR A 23 -8.13 11.78 17.22
CA TYR A 23 -8.88 11.12 16.16
C TYR A 23 -7.98 10.04 15.58
N ALA A 24 -8.13 8.82 16.05
CA ALA A 24 -7.54 7.67 15.40
C ALA A 24 -8.07 7.69 13.98
N GLN A 25 -7.22 8.02 13.02
CA GLN A 25 -7.59 8.09 11.61
C GLN A 25 -8.19 6.72 11.23
N ALA A 26 -9.45 6.72 10.81
CA ALA A 26 -10.14 5.48 10.46
C ALA A 26 -9.34 4.76 9.37
N LYS A 27 -9.03 3.49 9.60
CA LYS A 27 -8.29 2.69 8.63
C LYS A 27 -9.09 2.53 7.35
N ILE A 28 -8.39 2.56 6.22
CA ILE A 28 -8.96 2.35 4.89
C ILE A 28 -9.31 0.87 4.76
N LYS A 29 -10.58 0.55 4.57
CA LYS A 29 -11.02 -0.83 4.36
C LYS A 29 -10.65 -1.30 2.97
N VAL A 30 -10.02 -2.46 2.87
CA VAL A 30 -9.62 -3.09 1.61
C VAL A 30 -10.06 -4.54 1.58
N ALA A 31 -10.35 -5.06 0.39
CA ALA A 31 -10.57 -6.48 0.15
C ALA A 31 -9.43 -7.03 -0.70
N LEU A 32 -8.87 -8.15 -0.29
CA LEU A 32 -7.84 -8.85 -1.03
C LEU A 32 -8.49 -10.00 -1.82
N TRP A 33 -8.45 -9.90 -3.16
CA TRP A 33 -8.99 -10.91 -4.06
C TRP A 33 -8.06 -12.12 -4.18
N GLU A 34 -8.58 -13.21 -4.76
CA GLU A 34 -7.72 -14.34 -5.13
C GLU A 34 -6.73 -13.91 -6.22
N PHE A 35 -5.50 -14.45 -6.13
CA PHE A 35 -4.47 -14.15 -7.11
C PHE A 35 -4.59 -15.10 -8.30
N GLU A 36 -4.66 -14.50 -9.48
CA GLU A 36 -4.62 -15.21 -10.75
C GLU A 36 -3.27 -15.88 -10.96
N ASN A 37 -3.28 -17.04 -11.58
CA ASN A 37 -2.06 -17.65 -12.05
C ASN A 37 -2.06 -17.65 -13.59
N ASN A 38 -1.36 -16.68 -14.17
CA ASN A 38 -1.28 -16.43 -15.61
C ASN A 38 -0.07 -17.09 -16.28
N ALA A 39 0.79 -17.74 -15.50
CA ALA A 39 1.95 -18.45 -16.00
C ALA A 39 1.56 -19.82 -16.64
N ALA A 40 2.47 -20.54 -17.28
CA ALA A 40 2.17 -21.81 -17.98
C ALA A 40 1.78 -22.96 -17.02
N HIS A 41 0.73 -23.71 -17.34
CA HIS A 41 0.19 -24.82 -16.55
C HIS A 41 1.04 -26.11 -16.64
N THR A 42 2.29 -26.09 -16.23
CA THR A 42 3.18 -27.24 -16.38
C THR A 42 3.54 -27.96 -15.07
N TYR A 43 3.13 -27.41 -13.93
CA TYR A 43 3.55 -27.90 -12.62
C TYR A 43 2.38 -28.53 -11.85
N TRP A 44 2.66 -29.61 -11.09
CA TRP A 44 1.67 -30.33 -10.29
C TRP A 44 1.12 -29.51 -9.13
N TYR A 45 1.81 -28.47 -8.69
CA TYR A 45 1.42 -27.54 -7.61
C TYR A 45 0.80 -26.23 -8.13
N TRP A 46 0.41 -26.18 -9.41
CA TRP A 46 -0.12 -25.00 -10.07
C TRP A 46 -1.20 -24.27 -9.27
N ASP A 47 -2.19 -24.99 -8.76
CA ASP A 47 -3.31 -24.44 -8.01
C ASP A 47 -2.93 -23.86 -6.64
N ARG A 48 -1.72 -24.13 -6.17
CA ARG A 48 -1.23 -23.65 -4.87
C ARG A 48 -0.53 -22.31 -4.95
N LEU A 49 -0.05 -21.89 -6.12
CA LEU A 49 0.79 -20.71 -6.28
C LEU A 49 0.00 -19.41 -6.01
N GLY A 50 -1.20 -19.26 -6.58
CA GLY A 50 -2.07 -18.10 -6.36
C GLY A 50 -2.44 -17.90 -4.89
N PRO A 51 -3.02 -18.92 -4.22
CA PRO A 51 -3.30 -18.87 -2.80
C PRO A 51 -2.07 -18.60 -1.92
N ALA A 52 -0.90 -19.16 -2.27
CA ALA A 52 0.34 -18.87 -1.53
C ALA A 52 0.72 -17.39 -1.63
N ALA A 53 0.74 -16.83 -2.85
CA ALA A 53 1.03 -15.41 -3.06
C ALA A 53 0.05 -14.51 -2.30
N ARG A 54 -1.26 -14.79 -2.38
CA ARG A 54 -2.30 -14.06 -1.66
C ARG A 54 -2.07 -14.06 -0.15
N ASN A 55 -1.81 -15.23 0.44
CA ASN A 55 -1.61 -15.37 1.88
C ASN A 55 -0.40 -14.57 2.38
N ILE A 56 0.69 -14.52 1.61
CA ILE A 56 1.87 -13.72 1.96
C ILE A 56 1.54 -12.23 1.96
N ILE A 57 0.81 -11.76 0.96
CA ILE A 57 0.37 -10.35 0.88
C ILE A 57 -0.61 -10.02 2.03
N ASP A 58 -1.56 -10.91 2.34
CA ASP A 58 -2.51 -10.74 3.45
C ASP A 58 -1.78 -10.63 4.81
N THR A 59 -0.83 -11.54 5.05
CA THR A 59 0.05 -11.48 6.22
C THR A 59 0.81 -10.16 6.30
N ALA A 60 1.35 -9.69 5.17
CA ALA A 60 2.08 -8.43 5.12
C ALA A 60 1.19 -7.22 5.45
N PHE A 61 -0.07 -7.20 5.02
CA PHE A 61 -1.02 -6.14 5.40
C PHE A 61 -1.33 -6.13 6.89
N SER A 62 -1.28 -7.28 7.54
CA SER A 62 -1.55 -7.44 8.98
C SER A 62 -0.32 -7.12 9.84
N GLU A 63 0.86 -7.59 9.45
CA GLU A 63 2.08 -7.54 10.26
C GLU A 63 2.96 -6.31 9.98
N ASN A 64 2.96 -5.79 8.74
CA ASN A 64 3.75 -4.60 8.42
C ASN A 64 3.14 -3.36 9.09
N LYS A 65 3.88 -2.70 9.97
CA LYS A 65 3.44 -1.54 10.74
C LYS A 65 2.88 -0.39 9.88
N LEU A 66 3.46 -0.14 8.70
CA LEU A 66 3.01 0.92 7.80
C LEU A 66 1.66 0.56 7.15
N LEU A 67 1.50 -0.69 6.72
CA LEU A 67 0.26 -1.16 6.10
C LEU A 67 -0.85 -1.31 7.13
N SER A 68 -0.60 -2.00 8.25
CA SER A 68 -1.59 -2.25 9.29
C SER A 68 -2.06 -0.99 10.01
N SER A 69 -1.24 0.08 10.05
CA SER A 69 -1.67 1.37 10.59
C SER A 69 -2.65 2.11 9.68
N LYS A 70 -2.59 1.90 8.37
CA LYS A 70 -3.40 2.63 7.37
C LYS A 70 -4.57 1.81 6.82
N PHE A 71 -4.42 0.49 6.72
CA PHE A 71 -5.39 -0.40 6.09
C PHE A 71 -6.01 -1.38 7.08
N SER A 72 -7.24 -1.78 6.79
CA SER A 72 -7.93 -2.88 7.43
C SER A 72 -8.41 -3.82 6.33
N VAL A 73 -7.84 -5.03 6.27
CA VAL A 73 -8.27 -6.06 5.34
C VAL A 73 -9.56 -6.69 5.86
N ILE A 74 -10.56 -6.87 5.00
CA ILE A 74 -11.76 -7.61 5.37
C ILE A 74 -11.50 -9.10 5.34
N GLU A 75 -12.21 -9.83 6.20
CA GLU A 75 -12.11 -11.29 6.27
C GLU A 75 -12.48 -11.95 4.94
N ARG A 76 -11.71 -12.99 4.57
CA ARG A 76 -11.90 -13.75 3.34
C ARG A 76 -13.30 -14.34 3.22
N ASP A 77 -13.85 -14.83 4.32
CA ASP A 77 -15.17 -15.46 4.33
C ASP A 77 -16.28 -14.48 3.96
N LYS A 78 -16.16 -13.21 4.35
CA LYS A 78 -17.10 -12.17 3.93
C LYS A 78 -17.03 -11.90 2.44
N LEU A 79 -15.82 -11.86 1.88
CA LEU A 79 -15.64 -11.74 0.42
C LEU A 79 -16.27 -12.92 -0.30
N ASN A 80 -15.98 -14.15 0.14
CA ASN A 80 -16.49 -15.38 -0.45
C ASN A 80 -18.03 -15.47 -0.41
N LEU A 81 -18.64 -15.02 0.69
CA LEU A 81 -20.07 -14.96 0.83
C LEU A 81 -20.71 -14.05 -0.23
N VAL A 82 -20.18 -12.83 -0.36
CA VAL A 82 -20.68 -11.86 -1.34
C VAL A 82 -20.48 -12.37 -2.78
N LEU A 83 -19.33 -12.97 -3.08
CA LEU A 83 -19.07 -13.56 -4.39
C LEU A 83 -20.12 -14.65 -4.73
N LYS A 84 -20.39 -15.54 -3.78
CA LYS A 84 -21.41 -16.59 -3.93
C LYS A 84 -22.81 -16.01 -4.16
N GLU A 85 -23.21 -15.01 -3.38
CA GLU A 85 -24.51 -14.33 -3.52
C GLU A 85 -24.65 -13.60 -4.86
N GLN A 86 -23.54 -13.09 -5.42
CA GLN A 86 -23.53 -12.43 -6.73
C GLN A 86 -23.38 -13.42 -7.91
N GLY A 87 -23.33 -14.73 -7.65
CA GLY A 87 -23.12 -15.75 -8.69
C GLY A 87 -21.75 -15.68 -9.35
N LEU A 88 -20.77 -15.04 -8.70
CA LEU A 88 -19.40 -14.92 -9.18
C LEU A 88 -18.58 -16.12 -8.69
N ALA A 89 -17.95 -16.82 -9.62
CA ALA A 89 -17.01 -17.87 -9.25
C ALA A 89 -15.80 -17.25 -8.53
N GLN A 90 -15.20 -18.01 -7.62
CA GLN A 90 -13.93 -17.62 -6.96
C GLN A 90 -12.72 -17.79 -7.91
N THR A 91 -12.90 -17.41 -9.17
CA THR A 91 -11.82 -17.39 -10.15
C THR A 91 -11.00 -16.13 -9.93
N GLY A 92 -9.69 -16.23 -10.01
CA GLY A 92 -8.79 -15.08 -9.89
C GLY A 92 -9.07 -13.99 -10.93
N ALA A 93 -9.54 -14.39 -12.12
CA ALA A 93 -9.80 -13.50 -13.24
C ALA A 93 -11.08 -12.67 -13.03
N VAL A 94 -10.90 -11.43 -12.59
CA VAL A 94 -12.00 -10.47 -12.45
C VAL A 94 -11.64 -9.13 -13.11
N ASP A 95 -12.56 -8.60 -13.88
CA ASP A 95 -12.42 -7.26 -14.44
C ASP A 95 -12.60 -6.17 -13.36
N PRO A 96 -12.00 -4.98 -13.52
CA PRO A 96 -12.08 -3.90 -12.53
C PRO A 96 -13.50 -3.44 -12.21
N ALA A 97 -14.44 -3.50 -13.14
CA ALA A 97 -15.81 -3.05 -12.92
C ALA A 97 -16.57 -4.03 -12.02
N THR A 98 -16.39 -5.34 -12.26
CA THR A 98 -16.95 -6.40 -11.40
C THR A 98 -16.32 -6.33 -10.00
N ALA A 99 -15.01 -6.16 -9.89
CA ALA A 99 -14.33 -5.97 -8.63
C ALA A 99 -14.89 -4.76 -7.87
N ALA A 100 -15.07 -3.61 -8.54
CA ALA A 100 -15.63 -2.42 -7.94
C ALA A 100 -17.05 -2.63 -7.43
N LYS A 101 -17.90 -3.34 -8.17
CA LYS A 101 -19.28 -3.68 -7.74
C LYS A 101 -19.28 -4.48 -6.45
N VAL A 102 -18.43 -5.51 -6.36
CA VAL A 102 -18.28 -6.32 -5.14
C VAL A 102 -17.74 -5.48 -4.00
N GLY A 103 -16.76 -4.62 -4.26
CA GLY A 103 -16.20 -3.71 -3.27
C GLY A 103 -17.22 -2.75 -2.66
N LYS A 104 -18.15 -2.23 -3.46
CA LYS A 104 -19.27 -1.41 -2.97
C LYS A 104 -20.19 -2.20 -2.01
N ILE A 105 -20.51 -3.44 -2.36
CA ILE A 105 -21.34 -4.31 -1.51
C ILE A 105 -20.62 -4.59 -0.17
N LEU A 106 -19.34 -4.84 -0.22
CA LEU A 106 -18.51 -5.08 0.97
C LEU A 106 -18.24 -3.82 1.81
N GLY A 107 -18.53 -2.63 1.27
CA GLY A 107 -18.23 -1.36 1.92
C GLY A 107 -16.72 -1.11 2.08
N VAL A 108 -15.91 -1.59 1.12
CA VAL A 108 -14.46 -1.34 1.09
C VAL A 108 -14.13 -0.21 0.12
N LYS A 109 -13.08 0.53 0.42
CA LYS A 109 -12.60 1.60 -0.47
C LYS A 109 -11.84 1.04 -1.67
N TYR A 110 -11.02 0.02 -1.43
CA TYR A 110 -10.22 -0.60 -2.48
C TYR A 110 -10.39 -2.10 -2.54
N ILE A 111 -10.25 -2.62 -3.74
CA ILE A 111 -10.02 -4.04 -4.00
C ILE A 111 -8.58 -4.19 -4.51
N ILE A 112 -7.88 -5.14 -3.92
CA ILE A 112 -6.53 -5.51 -4.28
C ILE A 112 -6.61 -6.78 -5.10
N LEU A 113 -6.27 -6.66 -6.38
CA LEU A 113 -6.18 -7.76 -7.34
C LEU A 113 -4.71 -8.12 -7.50
N GLY A 114 -4.40 -9.39 -7.54
CA GLY A 114 -3.04 -9.88 -7.75
C GLY A 114 -2.98 -10.95 -8.82
N GLY A 115 -1.78 -11.16 -9.36
CA GLY A 115 -1.53 -12.22 -10.31
C GLY A 115 -0.07 -12.65 -10.33
N ILE A 116 0.15 -13.93 -10.67
CA ILE A 116 1.46 -14.48 -11.00
C ILE A 116 1.60 -14.39 -12.50
N ASP A 117 2.34 -13.41 -12.97
CA ASP A 117 2.47 -13.14 -14.42
C ASP A 117 3.51 -14.04 -15.08
N LYS A 118 4.54 -14.42 -14.33
CA LYS A 118 5.60 -15.33 -14.78
C LYS A 118 5.95 -16.29 -13.65
N PHE A 119 6.16 -17.52 -14.03
CA PHE A 119 6.69 -18.54 -13.12
C PHE A 119 7.37 -19.64 -13.92
N ASN A 120 8.59 -20.00 -13.54
CA ASN A 120 9.28 -21.16 -14.08
C ASN A 120 10.17 -21.81 -13.03
N VAL A 121 10.43 -23.10 -13.20
CA VAL A 121 11.40 -23.87 -12.45
C VAL A 121 12.26 -24.67 -13.42
N ASP A 122 13.54 -24.38 -13.44
CA ASP A 122 14.53 -25.04 -14.29
C ASP A 122 15.39 -25.98 -13.43
N ASN A 123 15.59 -27.19 -13.91
CA ASN A 123 16.46 -28.17 -13.28
C ASN A 123 17.62 -28.49 -14.21
N THR A 124 18.78 -27.94 -13.93
CA THR A 124 20.02 -28.17 -14.69
C THR A 124 20.87 -29.22 -13.99
N ARG A 125 21.30 -30.24 -14.72
CA ARG A 125 22.18 -31.29 -14.24
C ARG A 125 23.51 -31.25 -14.96
N ALA A 126 24.59 -31.39 -14.21
CA ALA A 126 25.93 -31.54 -14.74
C ALA A 126 26.66 -32.63 -13.94
N GLY A 127 27.29 -33.56 -14.64
CA GLY A 127 28.00 -34.65 -13.99
C GLY A 127 28.87 -35.48 -14.90
N LEU A 128 29.71 -36.28 -14.28
CA LEU A 128 30.55 -37.26 -14.96
C LEU A 128 29.77 -38.58 -15.07
N GLY A 129 29.05 -38.78 -16.18
CA GLY A 129 28.13 -39.89 -16.40
C GLY A 129 28.73 -41.29 -16.11
N ARG A 130 30.04 -41.49 -16.46
CA ARG A 130 30.74 -42.75 -16.17
C ARG A 130 30.94 -43.04 -14.67
N LEU A 131 31.00 -42.02 -13.82
CA LEU A 131 31.25 -42.16 -12.40
C LEU A 131 29.96 -42.07 -11.57
N GLY A 132 28.81 -41.75 -12.20
CA GLY A 132 27.53 -41.61 -11.48
C GLY A 132 27.52 -40.50 -10.44
N VAL A 133 28.44 -39.52 -10.55
CA VAL A 133 28.54 -38.39 -9.63
C VAL A 133 28.33 -37.09 -10.39
N GLY A 134 27.66 -36.13 -9.76
CA GLY A 134 27.40 -34.84 -10.39
C GLY A 134 26.72 -33.86 -9.45
N GLY A 135 26.34 -32.73 -10.00
CA GLY A 135 25.54 -31.70 -9.34
C GLY A 135 24.28 -31.41 -10.13
N ASN A 136 23.23 -31.06 -9.43
CA ASN A 136 22.04 -30.49 -10.01
C ASN A 136 21.77 -29.10 -9.41
N LEU A 137 21.25 -28.20 -10.24
CA LEU A 137 20.84 -26.87 -9.84
C LEU A 137 19.36 -26.71 -10.19
N LEU A 138 18.55 -26.48 -9.16
CA LEU A 138 17.17 -26.10 -9.28
C LEU A 138 17.10 -24.56 -9.19
N GLN A 139 16.63 -23.91 -10.22
CA GLN A 139 16.45 -22.47 -10.27
C GLN A 139 14.99 -22.17 -10.53
N SER A 140 14.41 -21.24 -9.77
CA SER A 140 13.04 -20.78 -9.97
C SER A 140 13.00 -19.26 -10.04
N ASN A 141 12.14 -18.75 -10.90
CA ASN A 141 11.87 -17.32 -11.08
C ASN A 141 10.37 -17.11 -11.09
N ALA A 142 9.92 -16.03 -10.45
CA ALA A 142 8.53 -15.61 -10.48
C ALA A 142 8.41 -14.09 -10.59
N THR A 143 7.35 -13.64 -11.26
CA THR A 143 6.92 -12.23 -11.23
C THR A 143 5.50 -12.19 -10.73
N ILE A 144 5.26 -11.45 -9.65
CA ILE A 144 3.93 -11.19 -9.10
C ILE A 144 3.57 -9.73 -9.36
N SER A 145 2.36 -9.50 -9.87
CA SER A 145 1.77 -8.18 -9.99
C SER A 145 0.65 -7.96 -8.97
N LEU A 146 0.49 -6.70 -8.57
CA LEU A 146 -0.57 -6.25 -7.68
C LEU A 146 -1.17 -4.97 -8.25
N ARG A 147 -2.51 -4.92 -8.31
CA ARG A 147 -3.30 -3.79 -8.78
C ARG A 147 -4.28 -3.38 -7.69
N VAL A 148 -4.33 -2.10 -7.37
CA VAL A 148 -5.31 -1.54 -6.44
C VAL A 148 -6.37 -0.80 -7.24
N VAL A 149 -7.62 -1.22 -7.10
CA VAL A 149 -8.78 -0.68 -7.80
C VAL A 149 -9.68 0.04 -6.81
N ASP A 150 -10.08 1.25 -7.13
CA ASP A 150 -11.07 1.99 -6.37
C ASP A 150 -12.46 1.39 -6.58
N SER A 151 -13.13 1.00 -5.49
CA SER A 151 -14.46 0.38 -5.57
C SER A 151 -15.57 1.37 -6.00
N THR A 152 -15.31 2.67 -5.96
CA THR A 152 -16.28 3.71 -6.34
C THR A 152 -16.22 4.02 -7.81
N THR A 153 -15.00 4.22 -8.36
CA THR A 153 -14.78 4.67 -9.74
C THR A 153 -14.44 3.52 -10.69
N ALA A 154 -14.09 2.35 -10.17
CA ALA A 154 -13.51 1.22 -10.91
C ALA A 154 -12.14 1.54 -11.54
N GLU A 155 -11.52 2.65 -11.17
CA GLU A 155 -10.22 3.04 -11.70
C GLU A 155 -9.09 2.34 -10.97
N ARG A 156 -8.03 2.03 -11.72
CA ARG A 156 -6.80 1.50 -11.16
C ARG A 156 -5.95 2.61 -10.56
N VAL A 157 -5.84 2.64 -9.24
CA VAL A 157 -5.07 3.65 -8.50
C VAL A 157 -3.57 3.43 -8.65
N ILE A 158 -3.13 2.17 -8.52
CA ILE A 158 -1.73 1.76 -8.70
C ILE A 158 -1.64 0.39 -9.37
N SER A 159 -0.49 0.14 -9.99
CA SER A 159 -0.06 -1.18 -10.45
C SER A 159 1.44 -1.31 -10.17
N ILE A 160 1.82 -2.37 -9.49
CA ILE A 160 3.20 -2.68 -9.12
C ILE A 160 3.50 -4.14 -9.38
N SER A 161 4.76 -4.48 -9.62
CA SER A 161 5.21 -5.86 -9.74
C SER A 161 6.48 -6.09 -8.94
N GLY A 162 6.69 -7.33 -8.51
CA GLY A 162 7.88 -7.77 -7.82
C GLY A 162 8.37 -9.09 -8.40
N ASP A 163 9.68 -9.24 -8.45
CA ASP A 163 10.36 -10.43 -8.96
C ASP A 163 10.99 -11.19 -7.80
N GLY A 164 10.89 -12.52 -7.87
CA GLY A 164 11.54 -13.46 -6.97
C GLY A 164 12.42 -14.42 -7.72
N GLN A 165 13.55 -14.77 -7.17
CA GLN A 165 14.45 -15.77 -7.71
C GLN A 165 15.06 -16.61 -6.60
N VAL A 166 14.98 -17.92 -6.75
CA VAL A 166 15.61 -18.86 -5.82
C VAL A 166 16.45 -19.87 -6.58
N LYS A 167 17.64 -20.16 -6.06
CA LYS A 167 18.56 -21.19 -6.58
C LYS A 167 18.91 -22.15 -5.49
N LYS A 168 18.78 -23.46 -5.77
CA LYS A 168 19.13 -24.53 -4.85
C LYS A 168 20.00 -25.55 -5.55
N GLY A 169 21.26 -25.62 -5.16
CA GLY A 169 22.20 -26.61 -5.64
C GLY A 169 22.21 -27.86 -4.77
N GLY A 170 22.52 -29.02 -5.37
CA GLY A 170 22.75 -30.28 -4.69
C GLY A 170 23.72 -31.16 -5.46
N GLY A 171 24.51 -31.97 -4.73
CA GLY A 171 25.29 -33.07 -5.31
C GLY A 171 24.44 -34.33 -5.41
N PHE A 172 24.70 -35.16 -6.38
CA PHE A 172 24.08 -36.49 -6.46
C PHE A 172 25.10 -37.61 -6.70
N ILE A 173 24.80 -38.76 -6.17
CA ILE A 173 25.49 -40.02 -6.47
C ILE A 173 24.39 -40.94 -6.99
N LYS A 174 24.56 -41.46 -8.22
CA LYS A 174 23.57 -42.34 -8.90
C LYS A 174 22.19 -41.69 -9.05
N ASP A 175 21.96 -40.99 -10.15
CA ASP A 175 20.68 -40.54 -10.68
C ASP A 175 19.67 -39.90 -9.71
N ALA A 176 20.11 -39.35 -8.59
CA ALA A 176 19.23 -38.68 -7.65
C ALA A 176 18.64 -37.40 -8.32
N SER A 177 17.32 -37.35 -8.42
CA SER A 177 16.58 -36.15 -8.80
C SER A 177 16.14 -35.38 -7.54
N PHE A 178 15.88 -34.10 -7.69
CA PHE A 178 15.15 -33.36 -6.65
C PHE A 178 13.79 -34.02 -6.40
N SER A 179 13.42 -34.17 -5.13
CA SER A 179 12.10 -34.63 -4.75
C SER A 179 11.04 -33.60 -5.10
N ARG A 180 9.78 -34.03 -5.22
CA ARG A 180 8.62 -33.10 -5.37
C ARG A 180 8.55 -32.05 -4.25
N ASP A 181 8.90 -32.46 -3.01
CA ASP A 181 8.93 -31.54 -1.89
C ASP A 181 10.03 -30.48 -2.03
N ALA A 182 11.19 -30.85 -2.55
CA ALA A 182 12.27 -29.89 -2.82
C ALA A 182 11.89 -28.92 -3.92
N GLU A 183 11.21 -29.37 -4.97
CA GLU A 183 10.69 -28.54 -6.04
C GLU A 183 9.63 -27.56 -5.52
N TRP A 184 8.65 -28.03 -4.77
CA TRP A 184 7.65 -27.18 -4.11
C TRP A 184 8.31 -26.19 -3.13
N GLY A 185 9.31 -26.61 -2.38
CA GLY A 185 10.06 -25.75 -1.47
C GLY A 185 10.72 -24.58 -2.19
N VAL A 186 11.33 -24.83 -3.36
CA VAL A 186 11.92 -23.76 -4.18
C VAL A 186 10.84 -22.88 -4.80
N ALA A 187 9.77 -23.48 -5.31
CA ALA A 187 8.65 -22.76 -5.92
C ALA A 187 7.98 -21.81 -4.90
N SER A 188 7.62 -22.31 -3.72
CA SER A 188 6.98 -21.52 -2.66
C SER A 188 7.88 -20.39 -2.15
N GLN A 189 9.18 -20.66 -1.99
CA GLN A 189 10.15 -19.62 -1.61
C GLN A 189 10.28 -18.54 -2.70
N THR A 190 10.22 -18.91 -3.97
CA THR A 190 10.28 -17.95 -5.08
C THR A 190 9.04 -17.02 -5.09
N ILE A 191 7.87 -17.59 -4.82
CA ILE A 191 6.64 -16.80 -4.65
C ILE A 191 6.73 -15.87 -3.45
N ASP A 192 7.30 -16.34 -2.33
CA ASP A 192 7.54 -15.53 -1.12
C ASP A 192 8.46 -14.33 -1.43
N GLU A 193 9.58 -14.55 -2.10
CA GLU A 193 10.50 -13.48 -2.50
C GLU A 193 9.83 -12.46 -3.44
N ALA A 194 9.08 -12.92 -4.44
CA ALA A 194 8.35 -12.03 -5.35
C ALA A 194 7.27 -11.20 -4.61
N ALA A 195 6.51 -11.83 -3.71
CA ALA A 195 5.50 -11.15 -2.92
C ALA A 195 6.11 -10.13 -1.95
N LYS A 196 7.23 -10.47 -1.29
CA LYS A 196 8.00 -9.52 -0.46
C LYS A 196 8.51 -8.34 -1.26
N ALA A 197 8.97 -8.55 -2.49
CA ALA A 197 9.39 -7.47 -3.37
C ALA A 197 8.21 -6.53 -3.73
N VAL A 198 7.01 -7.06 -3.95
CA VAL A 198 5.79 -6.25 -4.12
C VAL A 198 5.49 -5.43 -2.88
N VAL A 199 5.52 -6.04 -1.69
CA VAL A 199 5.27 -5.35 -0.41
C VAL A 199 6.32 -4.26 -0.16
N ALA A 200 7.59 -4.55 -0.41
CA ALA A 200 8.66 -3.57 -0.28
C ALA A 200 8.41 -2.35 -1.18
N LYS A 201 8.07 -2.55 -2.45
CA LYS A 201 7.72 -1.47 -3.37
C LYS A 201 6.47 -0.71 -2.92
N LEU A 202 5.45 -1.40 -2.42
CA LEU A 202 4.23 -0.77 -1.91
C LEU A 202 4.49 0.15 -0.73
N THR A 203 5.42 -0.22 0.15
CA THR A 203 5.76 0.53 1.38
C THR A 203 6.84 1.58 1.19
N THR A 204 7.59 1.52 0.10
CA THR A 204 8.61 2.51 -0.29
C THR A 204 8.07 3.43 -1.40
N GLY A 205 8.58 4.64 -1.48
CA GLY A 205 8.16 5.61 -2.48
C GLY A 205 6.78 6.22 -2.21
N ASP A 206 6.07 6.61 -3.28
CA ASP A 206 4.81 7.35 -3.23
C ASP A 206 3.55 6.48 -3.29
N TYR A 207 3.68 5.17 -3.53
CA TYR A 207 2.52 4.28 -3.71
C TYR A 207 1.58 4.28 -2.53
N LEU A 208 2.12 4.16 -1.31
CA LEU A 208 1.34 4.18 -0.08
C LEU A 208 0.63 5.53 0.13
N ALA A 209 1.31 6.63 -0.16
CA ALA A 209 0.74 7.97 -0.11
C ALA A 209 -0.40 8.13 -1.13
N ARG A 210 -0.20 7.67 -2.37
CA ARG A 210 -1.22 7.71 -3.43
C ARG A 210 -2.50 6.97 -3.04
N ILE A 211 -2.39 5.75 -2.52
CA ILE A 211 -3.54 4.97 -2.06
C ILE A 211 -4.21 5.66 -0.87
N SER A 212 -3.43 6.16 0.10
CA SER A 212 -3.98 6.81 1.30
C SER A 212 -4.69 8.11 0.95
N ASN A 213 -4.13 8.92 0.06
CA ASN A 213 -4.70 10.21 -0.33
C ASN A 213 -5.96 10.04 -1.18
N ALA A 214 -5.98 9.07 -2.10
CA ALA A 214 -7.16 8.78 -2.91
C ALA A 214 -8.32 8.17 -2.08
N ALA A 215 -8.06 7.63 -0.89
CA ALA A 215 -9.08 7.03 -0.02
C ALA A 215 -9.90 8.05 0.77
N MET A 216 -9.41 9.27 0.94
CA MET A 216 -10.10 10.27 1.75
C MET A 216 -11.30 10.86 0.99
N PRO A 217 -12.52 10.90 1.56
CA PRO A 217 -13.63 11.63 0.98
C PRO A 217 -13.26 13.12 0.87
N GLY A 218 -13.17 13.62 -0.36
CA GLY A 218 -12.65 14.97 -0.62
C GLY A 218 -11.13 15.03 -0.71
N GLY A 219 -10.47 13.84 -0.80
CA GLY A 219 -9.03 13.61 -0.96
C GLY A 219 -8.18 14.74 -0.39
N LEU A 220 -7.70 14.62 0.84
CA LEU A 220 -6.59 15.47 1.29
C LEU A 220 -5.39 15.17 0.39
N VAL A 221 -5.40 15.74 -0.80
CA VAL A 221 -4.23 15.74 -1.67
C VAL A 221 -3.22 16.64 -0.98
N GLU A 222 -2.24 15.99 -0.36
CA GLU A 222 -1.18 16.68 0.34
C GLU A 222 0.13 16.56 -0.45
N GLY A 223 0.83 17.65 -0.57
CA GLY A 223 2.13 17.73 -1.21
C GLY A 223 3.04 18.74 -0.54
N LYS A 224 4.13 19.04 -1.20
CA LYS A 224 5.14 20.00 -0.73
C LYS A 224 5.35 21.10 -1.74
N VAL A 225 5.61 22.30 -1.22
CA VAL A 225 6.14 23.41 -2.01
C VAL A 225 7.60 23.09 -2.34
N ILE A 226 7.91 23.02 -3.65
CA ILE A 226 9.28 22.79 -4.14
C ILE A 226 10.04 24.12 -4.17
N LYS A 227 9.41 25.15 -4.72
CA LYS A 227 10.00 26.49 -4.95
C LYS A 227 8.91 27.56 -4.91
N VAL A 228 9.28 28.75 -4.50
CA VAL A 228 8.40 29.94 -4.53
C VAL A 228 9.03 31.01 -5.40
N GLU A 229 8.25 31.61 -6.29
CA GLU A 229 8.62 32.73 -7.15
C GLU A 229 7.54 33.83 -7.10
N GLY A 230 7.78 34.87 -6.33
CA GLY A 230 6.80 35.91 -6.10
C GLY A 230 5.51 35.39 -5.46
N LYS A 231 4.39 35.46 -6.19
CA LYS A 231 3.08 34.88 -5.75
C LYS A 231 2.80 33.49 -6.31
N ARG A 232 3.76 32.85 -6.94
CA ARG A 232 3.62 31.50 -7.50
C ARG A 232 4.45 30.51 -6.69
N ALA A 233 3.87 29.36 -6.39
CA ALA A 233 4.56 28.26 -5.76
C ALA A 233 4.46 27.00 -6.63
N PHE A 234 5.60 26.35 -6.85
CA PHE A 234 5.71 25.07 -7.53
C PHE A 234 5.49 23.97 -6.50
N ILE A 235 4.60 23.04 -6.79
CA ILE A 235 4.23 21.97 -5.90
C ILE A 235 4.54 20.61 -6.52
N ASN A 236 4.91 19.60 -5.72
CA ASN A 236 5.22 18.25 -6.18
C ASN A 236 3.98 17.39 -6.47
N LEU A 237 2.88 18.02 -6.83
CA LEU A 237 1.63 17.39 -7.24
C LEU A 237 1.30 17.87 -8.66
N GLY A 238 1.00 16.95 -9.55
CA GLY A 238 0.65 17.24 -10.94
C GLY A 238 -0.58 16.48 -11.42
N ALA A 239 -0.76 16.39 -12.73
CA ALA A 239 -1.87 15.66 -13.34
C ALA A 239 -1.88 14.17 -12.93
N SER A 240 -0.70 13.56 -12.80
CA SER A 240 -0.56 12.18 -12.30
C SER A 240 -1.05 11.99 -10.85
N SER A 241 -1.15 13.06 -10.08
CA SER A 241 -1.71 13.11 -8.73
C SER A 241 -3.18 13.54 -8.69
N GLY A 242 -3.84 13.65 -9.85
CA GLY A 242 -5.25 14.05 -9.97
C GLY A 242 -5.49 15.56 -9.79
N ILE A 243 -4.45 16.40 -9.91
CA ILE A 243 -4.57 17.85 -9.83
C ILE A 243 -5.13 18.40 -11.13
N LYS A 244 -6.06 19.36 -10.99
CA LYS A 244 -6.69 20.07 -12.10
C LYS A 244 -6.52 21.59 -11.94
N MET A 245 -6.57 22.31 -13.05
CA MET A 245 -6.63 23.76 -13.01
C MET A 245 -7.82 24.25 -12.17
N GLY A 246 -7.58 25.26 -11.34
CA GLY A 246 -8.58 25.81 -10.43
C GLY A 246 -8.72 25.09 -9.10
N ASP A 247 -8.06 23.94 -8.89
CA ASP A 247 -8.03 23.29 -7.58
C ASP A 247 -7.47 24.23 -6.51
N LYS A 248 -8.10 24.25 -5.34
CA LYS A 248 -7.72 25.13 -4.22
C LYS A 248 -6.89 24.39 -3.18
N PHE A 249 -5.88 25.07 -2.65
CA PHE A 249 -4.95 24.53 -1.68
C PHE A 249 -4.74 25.48 -0.51
N ASN A 250 -4.60 24.93 0.69
CA ASN A 250 -4.05 25.61 1.86
C ASN A 250 -2.53 25.38 1.91
N VAL A 251 -1.79 26.45 2.21
CA VAL A 251 -0.35 26.36 2.50
C VAL A 251 -0.18 26.26 4.01
N ILE A 252 0.53 25.23 4.45
CA ILE A 252 0.69 24.88 5.86
C ILE A 252 2.18 24.83 6.18
N ASN A 253 2.59 25.68 7.09
CA ASN A 253 3.94 25.59 7.65
C ASN A 253 3.94 24.53 8.77
N VAL A 254 4.81 23.56 8.65
CA VAL A 254 5.01 22.51 9.64
C VAL A 254 6.21 22.89 10.49
N GLY A 255 5.95 23.25 11.74
CA GLY A 255 6.96 23.62 12.73
C GLY A 255 7.74 22.43 13.30
N GLU A 256 8.34 22.64 14.46
CA GLU A 256 9.13 21.62 15.13
C GLU A 256 8.31 20.42 15.57
N ALA A 257 8.98 19.26 15.63
CA ALA A 257 8.37 18.04 16.11
C ALA A 257 7.98 18.17 17.58
N LEU A 258 6.74 17.80 17.88
CA LEU A 258 6.26 17.68 19.25
C LEU A 258 6.71 16.33 19.79
N ILE A 259 7.56 16.37 20.81
CA ILE A 259 8.13 15.19 21.47
C ILE A 259 7.52 15.10 22.86
N ASP A 260 7.03 13.94 23.21
CA ASP A 260 6.53 13.64 24.55
C ASP A 260 7.71 13.74 25.55
N PRO A 261 7.65 14.61 26.55
CA PRO A 261 8.76 14.80 27.49
C PRO A 261 9.02 13.57 28.37
N ASP A 262 8.02 12.73 28.60
CA ASP A 262 8.13 11.57 29.48
C ASP A 262 8.60 10.32 28.76
N THR A 263 8.19 10.13 27.49
CA THR A 263 8.48 8.92 26.73
C THR A 263 9.51 9.13 25.61
N GLY A 264 9.82 10.38 25.25
CA GLY A 264 10.65 10.73 24.10
C GLY A 264 9.99 10.40 22.76
N ALA A 265 8.70 9.99 22.74
CA ALA A 265 7.98 9.63 21.54
C ALA A 265 7.61 10.87 20.72
N LYS A 266 7.78 10.82 19.39
CA LYS A 266 7.31 11.87 18.49
C LYS A 266 5.80 11.82 18.38
N LEU A 267 5.08 12.82 18.91
CA LEU A 267 3.63 12.95 18.89
C LEU A 267 3.10 13.57 17.60
N GLY A 268 3.95 14.31 16.85
CA GLY A 268 3.56 15.02 15.64
C GLY A 268 4.46 16.23 15.39
N ALA A 269 3.90 17.24 14.74
CA ALA A 269 4.52 18.57 14.58
C ALA A 269 3.43 19.65 14.69
N SER A 270 3.81 20.86 15.04
CA SER A 270 2.87 21.98 15.02
C SER A 270 2.58 22.35 13.56
N GLU A 271 1.31 22.51 13.21
CA GLU A 271 0.88 22.95 11.87
C GLU A 271 0.22 24.31 11.97
N LYS A 272 0.65 25.22 11.10
CA LYS A 272 0.05 26.56 10.98
C LYS A 272 -0.28 26.84 9.53
N GLN A 273 -1.55 27.11 9.21
CA GLN A 273 -1.93 27.59 7.89
C GLN A 273 -1.36 29.00 7.70
N THR A 274 -0.55 29.19 6.67
CA THR A 274 0.13 30.45 6.36
C THR A 274 -0.42 31.14 5.10
N GLY A 275 -1.11 30.37 4.26
CA GLY A 275 -1.67 30.89 3.02
C GLY A 275 -2.70 29.95 2.39
N SER A 276 -3.25 30.39 1.28
CA SER A 276 -4.09 29.59 0.39
C SER A 276 -3.88 30.01 -1.05
N GLY A 277 -4.13 29.11 -1.98
CA GLY A 277 -3.94 29.40 -3.40
C GLY A 277 -4.75 28.49 -4.31
N SER A 278 -4.74 28.81 -5.60
CA SER A 278 -5.39 28.01 -6.64
C SER A 278 -4.38 27.62 -7.72
N VAL A 279 -4.60 26.44 -8.31
CA VAL A 279 -3.77 25.92 -9.39
C VAL A 279 -3.99 26.74 -10.67
N VAL A 280 -2.91 27.28 -11.19
CA VAL A 280 -2.90 28.08 -12.43
C VAL A 280 -2.19 27.38 -13.59
N GLU A 281 -1.39 26.34 -13.30
CA GLU A 281 -0.71 25.54 -14.31
C GLU A 281 -0.55 24.11 -13.80
N VAL A 282 -0.76 23.11 -14.68
CA VAL A 282 -0.62 21.68 -14.35
C VAL A 282 0.29 21.02 -15.37
N GLN A 283 1.33 20.37 -14.86
CA GLN A 283 2.22 19.47 -15.59
C GLN A 283 2.02 18.05 -15.07
N ASP A 284 2.61 17.06 -15.71
CA ASP A 284 2.43 15.66 -15.31
C ASP A 284 2.84 15.39 -13.86
N LYS A 285 3.99 15.88 -13.42
CA LYS A 285 4.57 15.62 -12.10
C LYS A 285 4.55 16.79 -11.12
N PHE A 286 4.20 17.97 -11.57
CA PHE A 286 4.12 19.17 -10.73
C PHE A 286 3.01 20.10 -11.20
N ALA A 287 2.58 21.00 -10.33
CA ALA A 287 1.70 22.09 -10.70
C ALA A 287 2.21 23.40 -10.11
N VAL A 288 1.67 24.51 -10.62
CA VAL A 288 1.94 25.85 -10.11
C VAL A 288 0.66 26.38 -9.49
N ILE A 289 0.75 26.82 -8.24
CA ILE A 289 -0.34 27.54 -7.56
C ILE A 289 -0.03 29.02 -7.48
N GLU A 290 -1.01 29.85 -7.70
CA GLU A 290 -0.98 31.26 -7.33
C GLU A 290 -1.61 31.40 -5.94
N PHE A 291 -0.85 31.99 -4.98
CA PHE A 291 -1.24 31.97 -3.58
C PHE A 291 -1.31 33.38 -2.96
N THR A 292 -2.07 33.48 -1.89
CA THR A 292 -2.16 34.62 -0.98
C THR A 292 -1.67 34.22 0.39
N GLY A 293 -1.09 35.15 1.15
CA GLY A 293 -0.43 34.86 2.41
C GLY A 293 1.06 34.56 2.24
N ALA A 294 1.60 33.64 3.03
CA ALA A 294 3.00 33.25 2.97
C ALA A 294 3.14 31.78 2.54
N ALA A 295 4.14 31.52 1.72
CA ALA A 295 4.57 30.17 1.33
C ALA A 295 6.10 30.12 1.26
N ALA A 296 6.67 29.03 1.69
CA ALA A 296 8.11 28.77 1.62
C ALA A 296 8.36 27.37 1.05
N ALA A 297 9.58 27.14 0.52
CA ALA A 297 9.98 25.80 0.11
C ALA A 297 9.92 24.84 1.31
N LYS A 298 9.45 23.61 1.08
CA LYS A 298 9.15 22.55 2.07
C LYS A 298 7.85 22.74 2.86
N ASP A 299 7.14 23.88 2.75
CA ASP A 299 5.79 23.96 3.31
C ASP A 299 4.91 22.86 2.73
N THR A 300 3.98 22.39 3.54
CA THR A 300 2.97 21.43 3.13
C THR A 300 1.84 22.16 2.43
N ILE A 301 1.35 21.60 1.35
CA ILE A 301 0.12 22.05 0.72
C ILE A 301 -0.95 20.96 0.87
N ARG A 302 -2.17 21.40 1.13
CA ARG A 302 -3.31 20.51 1.32
C ARG A 302 -4.48 21.03 0.51
N LYS A 303 -5.04 20.18 -0.37
CA LYS A 303 -6.23 20.50 -1.17
C LYS A 303 -7.41 20.78 -0.25
N GLN A 304 -8.18 21.83 -0.57
CA GLN A 304 -9.41 22.18 0.14
C GLN A 304 -10.57 21.26 -0.21
#